data_b179dc1e1c5d354c4b87587196d35b53
#
_entry.id   b179dc1e1c5d354c4b87587196d35b53
#
_cell.length_a   1.000
_cell.length_b   1.000
_cell.length_c   1.000
_cell.angle_alpha   90.00
_cell.angle_beta   90.00
_cell.angle_gamma   90.00
#
_symmetry.space_group_name_H-M   'P 1'
#
loop_
_entity.id
_entity.type
_entity.pdbx_description
1 polymer ?
#
loop_
_entity_poly.entity_id
_entity_poly.type
_entity_poly.pdbx_seq_one_letter_code
_entity_poly.pdbx_strand_id
1 'polypeptide(L)'
;MMAAIDSAVWFAVAYGVFLLLVAHVLDRLARRTATRTNDWRSGGFTYHEDHDAWVCPEDQWLWPISFDPDNRVMRYRATPTVCNSCLVKDGCTTSEHGRQIGRNVDPWPNSEAERFHRGIACVVVVLGLVWPVAAMLQDREALELTVLGVGAAVIALGSWPLWSHLRRSPAAFPDHVKVEGLDETLAARRRTDYGSDLRANDTTKGRTVRNPLENADSSRWKR
;
A
#
# COMPACT_ATOMS: atom_id res chain seq x y z
N MET A 1 35.55 30.44 35.62
CA MET A 1 36.07 29.78 34.41
C MET A 1 34.89 29.12 33.75
N MET A 2 34.41 29.57 32.58
CA MET A 2 33.40 28.84 31.84
C MET A 2 34.05 27.54 31.33
N ALA A 3 33.65 26.38 31.89
CA ALA A 3 34.08 25.10 31.38
C ALA A 3 33.59 25.00 29.91
N ALA A 4 34.51 24.79 29.00
CA ALA A 4 34.17 24.58 27.61
C ALA A 4 33.46 23.23 27.49
N ILE A 5 32.21 23.22 26.96
CA ILE A 5 31.46 22.00 26.71
C ILE A 5 32.25 21.10 25.75
N ASP A 6 32.39 19.83 26.08
CA ASP A 6 33.09 18.85 25.24
C ASP A 6 32.49 18.80 23.84
N SER A 7 33.34 18.80 22.82
CA SER A 7 32.93 18.68 21.44
C SER A 7 32.09 17.41 21.16
N ALA A 8 32.36 16.32 21.90
CA ALA A 8 31.59 15.08 21.80
C ALA A 8 30.09 15.27 22.11
N VAL A 9 29.75 16.20 23.04
CA VAL A 9 28.36 16.54 23.38
C VAL A 9 27.67 17.19 22.20
N TRP A 10 28.32 18.15 21.54
CA TRP A 10 27.76 18.78 20.34
C TRP A 10 27.60 17.83 19.16
N PHE A 11 28.55 16.91 18.96
CA PHE A 11 28.45 15.90 17.94
C PHE A 11 27.30 14.93 18.21
N ALA A 12 27.09 14.52 19.47
CA ALA A 12 25.97 13.62 19.80
C ALA A 12 24.62 14.27 19.54
N VAL A 13 24.42 15.54 19.92
CA VAL A 13 23.16 16.27 19.65
C VAL A 13 22.99 16.52 18.15
N ALA A 14 24.04 17.00 17.46
CA ALA A 14 23.99 17.27 16.03
C ALA A 14 23.65 16.01 15.21
N TYR A 15 24.25 14.88 15.57
CA TYR A 15 23.92 13.57 14.94
C TYR A 15 22.46 13.17 15.16
N GLY A 16 21.95 13.30 16.40
CA GLY A 16 20.56 12.97 16.69
C GLY A 16 19.58 13.85 15.93
N VAL A 17 19.84 15.17 15.88
CA VAL A 17 19.03 16.12 15.09
C VAL A 17 19.12 15.81 13.60
N PHE A 18 20.30 15.47 13.08
CA PHE A 18 20.47 15.05 11.69
C PHE A 18 19.61 13.81 11.37
N LEU A 19 19.63 12.78 12.22
CA LEU A 19 18.80 11.59 12.02
C LEU A 19 17.30 11.89 12.13
N LEU A 20 16.89 12.83 12.99
CA LEU A 20 15.50 13.30 13.02
C LEU A 20 15.08 13.92 11.68
N LEU A 21 15.94 14.75 11.09
CA LEU A 21 15.68 15.33 9.76
C LEU A 21 15.59 14.25 8.67
N VAL A 22 16.51 13.27 8.70
CA VAL A 22 16.49 12.13 7.78
C VAL A 22 15.18 11.36 7.92
N ALA A 23 14.71 11.08 9.15
CA ALA A 23 13.44 10.40 9.40
C ALA A 23 12.24 11.14 8.79
N HIS A 24 12.18 12.45 8.94
CA HIS A 24 11.12 13.27 8.33
C HIS A 24 11.20 13.32 6.80
N VAL A 25 12.40 13.34 6.23
CA VAL A 25 12.58 13.28 4.78
C VAL A 25 12.11 11.94 4.24
N LEU A 26 12.47 10.83 4.90
CA LEU A 26 12.02 9.49 4.53
C LEU A 26 10.48 9.37 4.57
N ASP A 27 9.82 9.84 5.64
CA ASP A 27 8.35 9.83 5.74
C ASP A 27 7.71 10.66 4.63
N ARG A 28 8.26 11.85 4.31
CA ARG A 28 7.76 12.70 3.22
C ARG A 28 7.94 12.07 1.84
N LEU A 29 9.10 11.45 1.57
CA LEU A 29 9.36 10.79 0.30
C LEU A 29 8.44 9.58 0.12
N ALA A 30 8.28 8.76 1.17
CA ALA A 30 7.38 7.61 1.14
C ALA A 30 5.93 8.04 0.87
N ARG A 31 5.46 9.11 1.54
CA ARG A 31 4.13 9.68 1.29
C ARG A 31 3.96 10.15 -0.16
N ARG A 32 4.94 10.89 -0.69
CA ARG A 32 4.89 11.39 -2.08
C ARG A 32 4.87 10.25 -3.10
N THR A 33 5.61 9.18 -2.84
CA THR A 33 5.60 7.99 -3.71
C THR A 33 4.25 7.30 -3.69
N ALA A 34 3.63 7.14 -2.51
CA ALA A 34 2.32 6.54 -2.36
C ALA A 34 1.23 7.37 -3.09
N THR A 35 1.22 8.71 -2.94
CA THR A 35 0.26 9.56 -3.65
C THR A 35 0.43 9.46 -5.16
N ARG A 36 1.66 9.56 -5.68
CA ARG A 36 1.91 9.40 -7.12
C ARG A 36 1.46 8.05 -7.66
N THR A 37 1.68 6.96 -6.91
CA THR A 37 1.22 5.63 -7.33
C THR A 37 -0.30 5.56 -7.40
N ASN A 38 -1.01 6.19 -6.47
CA ASN A 38 -2.47 6.26 -6.48
C ASN A 38 -2.97 7.09 -7.68
N ASP A 39 -2.36 8.24 -7.96
CA ASP A 39 -2.71 9.10 -9.11
C ASP A 39 -2.49 8.36 -10.44
N TRP A 40 -1.41 7.59 -10.54
CA TRP A 40 -1.15 6.75 -11.72
C TRP A 40 -2.17 5.63 -11.90
N ARG A 41 -2.60 5.01 -10.81
CA ARG A 41 -3.63 3.95 -10.84
C ARG A 41 -5.00 4.47 -11.20
N SER A 42 -5.31 5.70 -10.83
CA SER A 42 -6.59 6.34 -11.19
C SER A 42 -6.65 6.75 -12.67
N GLY A 43 -5.51 6.99 -13.34
CA GLY A 43 -5.39 7.05 -14.82
C GLY A 43 -6.38 7.97 -15.52
N GLY A 44 -6.57 9.21 -15.05
CA GLY A 44 -7.52 10.16 -15.63
C GLY A 44 -8.95 10.05 -15.12
N PHE A 45 -9.22 9.16 -14.17
CA PHE A 45 -10.51 9.08 -13.47
C PHE A 45 -10.59 10.16 -12.40
N THR A 46 -11.74 10.81 -12.27
CA THR A 46 -11.99 11.88 -11.29
C THR A 46 -12.91 11.37 -10.18
N TYR A 47 -12.50 11.58 -8.92
CA TYR A 47 -13.32 11.22 -7.77
C TYR A 47 -14.25 12.35 -7.37
N HIS A 48 -15.52 12.03 -7.15
CA HIS A 48 -16.56 12.95 -6.68
C HIS A 48 -16.97 12.57 -5.25
N GLU A 49 -16.61 13.42 -4.31
CA GLU A 49 -16.89 13.18 -2.87
C GLU A 49 -18.39 13.18 -2.57
N ASP A 50 -19.16 14.03 -3.24
CA ASP A 50 -20.60 14.19 -3.03
C ASP A 50 -21.41 12.91 -3.32
N HIS A 51 -20.88 12.08 -4.22
CA HIS A 51 -21.55 10.84 -4.66
C HIS A 51 -20.80 9.59 -4.22
N ASP A 52 -19.64 9.74 -3.55
CA ASP A 52 -18.70 8.64 -3.28
C ASP A 52 -18.49 7.76 -4.52
N ALA A 53 -18.17 8.38 -5.66
CA ALA A 53 -18.06 7.68 -6.93
C ALA A 53 -16.93 8.27 -7.80
N TRP A 54 -16.42 7.48 -8.73
CA TRP A 54 -15.46 7.93 -9.73
C TRP A 54 -16.15 8.13 -11.08
N VAL A 55 -15.67 9.10 -11.85
CA VAL A 55 -16.06 9.30 -13.25
C VAL A 55 -14.86 8.99 -14.13
N CYS A 56 -15.07 8.16 -15.16
CA CYS A 56 -14.05 7.85 -16.15
C CYS A 56 -13.95 8.95 -17.22
N PRO A 57 -12.86 8.99 -18.02
CA PRO A 57 -12.72 9.97 -19.11
C PRO A 57 -13.83 9.95 -20.16
N GLU A 58 -14.58 8.84 -20.25
CA GLU A 58 -15.75 8.67 -21.14
C GLU A 58 -17.09 8.91 -20.38
N ASP A 59 -17.06 9.74 -19.33
CA ASP A 59 -18.21 10.16 -18.53
C ASP A 59 -19.07 9.02 -17.93
N GLN A 60 -18.44 7.86 -17.66
CA GLN A 60 -19.13 6.75 -17.00
C GLN A 60 -18.80 6.69 -15.51
N TRP A 61 -19.82 6.42 -14.70
CA TRP A 61 -19.70 6.34 -13.26
C TRP A 61 -19.23 4.97 -12.78
N LEU A 62 -18.32 4.98 -11.81
CA LEU A 62 -17.89 3.80 -11.06
C LEU A 62 -18.42 3.93 -9.64
N TRP A 63 -19.28 3.02 -9.26
CA TRP A 63 -19.91 3.01 -7.94
C TRP A 63 -19.16 2.14 -6.95
N PRO A 64 -19.24 2.43 -5.64
CA PRO A 64 -18.66 1.59 -4.61
C PRO A 64 -19.34 0.22 -4.62
N ILE A 65 -18.53 -0.84 -4.62
CA ILE A 65 -19.02 -2.22 -4.64
C ILE A 65 -18.68 -3.00 -3.39
N SER A 66 -17.49 -2.74 -2.82
CA SER A 66 -16.99 -3.45 -1.65
C SER A 66 -15.93 -2.66 -0.92
N PHE A 67 -15.78 -2.96 0.36
CA PHE A 67 -14.74 -2.45 1.23
C PHE A 67 -13.87 -3.62 1.72
N ASP A 68 -12.56 -3.49 1.55
CA ASP A 68 -11.56 -4.42 2.06
C ASP A 68 -11.03 -3.87 3.39
N PRO A 69 -11.40 -4.47 4.54
CA PRO A 69 -11.03 -3.96 5.85
C PRO A 69 -9.54 -4.18 6.17
N ASP A 70 -8.92 -5.23 5.61
CA ASP A 70 -7.52 -5.57 5.89
C ASP A 70 -6.58 -4.57 5.23
N ASN A 71 -6.86 -4.20 3.98
CA ASN A 71 -6.10 -3.22 3.22
C ASN A 71 -6.69 -1.80 3.34
N ARG A 72 -7.86 -1.63 3.94
CA ARG A 72 -8.61 -0.37 4.10
C ARG A 72 -8.84 0.34 2.77
N VAL A 73 -9.23 -0.44 1.77
CA VAL A 73 -9.45 0.00 0.40
C VAL A 73 -10.92 -0.14 0.03
N MET A 74 -11.54 0.96 -0.37
CA MET A 74 -12.84 0.97 -1.03
C MET A 74 -12.64 0.63 -2.49
N ARG A 75 -13.45 -0.28 -3.02
CA ARG A 75 -13.44 -0.70 -4.42
C ARG A 75 -14.65 -0.16 -5.15
N TYR A 76 -14.38 0.46 -6.28
CA TYR A 76 -15.38 1.03 -7.18
C TYR A 76 -15.34 0.29 -8.50
N ARG A 77 -16.50 0.11 -9.12
CA ARG A 77 -16.61 -0.59 -10.41
C ARG A 77 -17.59 0.12 -11.33
N ALA A 78 -17.23 0.19 -12.59
CA ALA A 78 -18.11 0.62 -13.65
C ALA A 78 -19.06 -0.51 -14.06
N THR A 79 -20.22 -0.14 -14.62
CA THR A 79 -21.22 -1.11 -15.14
C THR A 79 -20.60 -1.95 -16.26
N PRO A 80 -20.58 -3.28 -16.16
CA PRO A 80 -19.91 -4.16 -17.14
C PRO A 80 -20.43 -3.99 -18.57
N THR A 81 -21.73 -3.86 -18.75
CA THR A 81 -22.36 -3.71 -20.07
C THR A 81 -21.88 -2.45 -20.78
N VAL A 82 -21.74 -1.34 -20.04
CA VAL A 82 -21.26 -0.06 -20.58
C VAL A 82 -19.77 -0.15 -20.92
N CYS A 83 -18.95 -0.69 -20.00
CA CYS A 83 -17.52 -0.85 -20.25
C CYS A 83 -17.21 -1.79 -21.44
N ASN A 84 -17.97 -2.85 -21.59
CA ASN A 84 -17.75 -3.84 -22.67
C ASN A 84 -18.13 -3.32 -24.05
N SER A 85 -18.98 -2.31 -24.14
CA SER A 85 -19.32 -1.60 -25.38
C SER A 85 -18.51 -0.32 -25.62
N CYS A 86 -17.61 0.04 -24.71
CA CYS A 86 -16.82 1.25 -24.78
C CYS A 86 -15.75 1.17 -25.87
N LEU A 87 -15.60 2.25 -26.66
CA LEU A 87 -14.64 2.32 -27.78
C LEU A 87 -13.18 2.26 -27.32
N VAL A 88 -12.90 2.70 -26.10
CA VAL A 88 -11.56 2.71 -25.51
C VAL A 88 -11.30 1.54 -24.55
N LYS A 89 -12.16 0.52 -24.57
CA LYS A 89 -12.06 -0.63 -23.65
C LYS A 89 -10.67 -1.26 -23.67
N ASP A 90 -10.12 -1.54 -24.83
CA ASP A 90 -8.84 -2.25 -24.99
C ASP A 90 -7.66 -1.49 -24.36
N GLY A 91 -7.71 -0.16 -24.35
CA GLY A 91 -6.73 0.69 -23.68
C GLY A 91 -7.02 0.92 -22.19
N CYS A 92 -8.23 0.64 -21.72
CA CYS A 92 -8.68 0.93 -20.37
C CYS A 92 -8.64 -0.31 -19.45
N THR A 93 -9.25 -1.43 -19.88
CA THR A 93 -9.34 -2.65 -19.06
C THR A 93 -9.52 -3.91 -19.89
N THR A 94 -8.81 -4.95 -19.50
CA THR A 94 -8.98 -6.31 -20.05
C THR A 94 -10.11 -7.10 -19.40
N SER A 95 -10.71 -6.56 -18.32
CA SER A 95 -11.74 -7.23 -17.55
C SER A 95 -13.10 -7.17 -18.23
N GLU A 96 -13.77 -8.31 -18.34
CA GLU A 96 -15.18 -8.42 -18.79
C GLU A 96 -16.18 -7.93 -17.73
N HIS A 97 -15.73 -7.75 -16.49
CA HIS A 97 -16.55 -7.30 -15.35
C HIS A 97 -16.55 -5.79 -15.17
N GLY A 98 -16.02 -5.03 -16.14
CA GLY A 98 -15.86 -3.57 -16.05
C GLY A 98 -14.58 -3.12 -15.37
N ARG A 99 -14.23 -1.84 -15.54
CA ARG A 99 -13.07 -1.22 -14.88
C ARG A 99 -13.29 -1.15 -13.38
N GLN A 100 -12.28 -1.52 -12.62
CA GLN A 100 -12.28 -1.42 -11.17
C GLN A 100 -11.14 -0.50 -10.70
N ILE A 101 -11.45 0.37 -9.72
CA ILE A 101 -10.50 1.28 -9.08
C ILE A 101 -10.60 1.09 -7.58
N GLY A 102 -9.46 1.07 -6.90
CA GLY A 102 -9.37 1.09 -5.44
C GLY A 102 -9.02 2.48 -4.93
N ARG A 103 -9.70 2.93 -3.86
CA ARG A 103 -9.39 4.15 -3.14
C ARG A 103 -9.06 3.82 -1.69
N ASN A 104 -7.96 4.37 -1.19
CA ASN A 104 -7.63 4.28 0.22
C ASN A 104 -8.59 5.16 1.03
N VAL A 105 -9.25 4.61 2.02
CA VAL A 105 -10.24 5.32 2.85
C VAL A 105 -9.56 6.15 3.92
N ASP A 106 -8.50 5.61 4.52
CA ASP A 106 -7.77 6.26 5.61
C ASP A 106 -6.65 7.17 5.10
N PRO A 107 -6.32 8.23 5.87
CA PRO A 107 -5.15 9.05 5.57
C PRO A 107 -3.85 8.26 5.80
N TRP A 108 -2.77 8.72 5.18
CA TRP A 108 -1.42 8.17 5.35
C TRP A 108 -1.03 7.99 6.84
N PRO A 109 -0.44 6.85 7.22
CA PRO A 109 -0.22 5.59 6.48
C PRO A 109 -1.44 4.66 6.61
N ASN A 110 -1.96 4.15 5.50
CA ASN A 110 -3.14 3.29 5.50
C ASN A 110 -2.86 1.81 5.19
N SER A 111 -1.85 1.52 4.36
CA SER A 111 -1.44 0.16 4.03
C SER A 111 -0.32 -0.35 4.94
N GLU A 112 -0.13 -1.67 5.00
CA GLU A 112 0.98 -2.27 5.75
C GLU A 112 2.35 -1.82 5.23
N ALA A 113 2.51 -1.69 3.92
CA ALA A 113 3.74 -1.19 3.31
C ALA A 113 4.04 0.25 3.73
N GLU A 114 3.02 1.10 3.82
CA GLU A 114 3.14 2.49 4.27
C GLU A 114 3.49 2.58 5.75
N ARG A 115 2.87 1.72 6.58
CA ARG A 115 3.20 1.60 8.01
C ARG A 115 4.63 1.11 8.21
N PHE A 116 5.09 0.18 7.39
CA PHE A 116 6.46 -0.31 7.41
C PHE A 116 7.46 0.83 7.12
N HIS A 117 7.24 1.61 6.07
CA HIS A 117 8.11 2.75 5.76
C HIS A 117 8.15 3.79 6.89
N ARG A 118 7.00 4.05 7.51
CA ARG A 118 6.94 4.93 8.67
C ARG A 118 7.62 4.32 9.90
N GLY A 119 7.52 3.01 10.07
CA GLY A 119 8.27 2.26 11.09
C GLY A 119 9.77 2.43 10.95
N ILE A 120 10.30 2.39 9.71
CA ILE A 120 11.72 2.67 9.45
C ILE A 120 12.09 4.08 9.93
N ALA A 121 11.27 5.10 9.62
CA ALA A 121 11.52 6.46 10.10
C ALA A 121 11.55 6.53 11.65
N CYS A 122 10.67 5.79 12.34
CA CYS A 122 10.70 5.69 13.80
C CYS A 122 12.00 5.02 14.32
N VAL A 123 12.46 3.96 13.66
CA VAL A 123 13.74 3.31 14.02
C VAL A 123 14.91 4.27 13.86
N VAL A 124 14.95 5.07 12.80
CA VAL A 124 15.99 6.09 12.58
C VAL A 124 15.99 7.11 13.72
N VAL A 125 14.82 7.54 14.22
CA VAL A 125 14.72 8.43 15.39
C VAL A 125 15.26 7.75 16.64
N VAL A 126 14.92 6.48 16.88
CA VAL A 126 15.47 5.74 18.04
C VAL A 126 16.98 5.69 17.99
N LEU A 127 17.58 5.39 16.82
CA LEU A 127 19.04 5.43 16.63
C LEU A 127 19.62 6.82 16.90
N GLY A 128 18.90 7.88 16.51
CA GLY A 128 19.29 9.26 16.81
C GLY A 128 19.31 9.60 18.30
N LEU A 129 18.47 8.92 19.11
CA LEU A 129 18.43 9.10 20.57
C LEU A 129 19.49 8.27 21.30
N VAL A 130 19.96 7.17 20.74
CA VAL A 130 20.89 6.24 21.40
C VAL A 130 22.15 6.96 21.83
N TRP A 131 22.77 7.75 20.97
CA TRP A 131 24.05 8.42 21.32
C TRP A 131 23.90 9.52 22.38
N PRO A 132 23.01 10.50 22.25
CA PRO A 132 22.80 11.48 23.32
C PRO A 132 22.48 10.84 24.68
N VAL A 133 21.65 9.81 24.71
CA VAL A 133 21.28 9.08 25.93
C VAL A 133 22.48 8.32 26.50
N ALA A 134 23.25 7.61 25.65
CA ALA A 134 24.47 6.92 26.09
C ALA A 134 25.53 7.91 26.64
N ALA A 135 25.63 9.09 26.02
CA ALA A 135 26.55 10.14 26.51
C ALA A 135 26.15 10.70 27.88
N MET A 136 24.85 10.69 28.23
CA MET A 136 24.37 11.08 29.57
C MET A 136 24.77 10.10 30.67
N LEU A 137 25.05 8.83 30.32
CA LEU A 137 25.44 7.80 31.30
C LEU A 137 26.91 7.86 31.66
N GLN A 138 27.68 8.73 31.02
CA GLN A 138 29.11 9.00 31.39
C GLN A 138 29.17 10.09 32.45
N ASP A 139 30.30 10.17 33.16
CA ASP A 139 30.57 11.23 34.11
C ASP A 139 30.68 12.58 33.37
N ARG A 140 29.62 13.37 33.42
CA ARG A 140 29.46 14.65 32.72
C ARG A 140 29.16 15.79 33.70
N GLU A 141 29.61 16.98 33.36
CA GLU A 141 29.23 18.19 34.10
C GLU A 141 27.74 18.51 33.96
N ALA A 142 27.14 19.17 34.93
CA ALA A 142 25.71 19.52 34.93
C ALA A 142 25.29 20.33 33.69
N LEU A 143 26.16 21.16 33.14
CA LEU A 143 25.90 21.92 31.92
C LEU A 143 25.83 21.02 30.70
N GLU A 144 26.72 20.04 30.57
CA GLU A 144 26.71 19.04 29.47
C GLU A 144 25.48 18.15 29.52
N LEU A 145 25.10 17.68 30.71
CA LEU A 145 23.85 16.93 30.90
C LEU A 145 22.62 17.74 30.50
N THR A 146 22.61 19.04 30.78
CA THR A 146 21.51 19.92 30.37
C THR A 146 21.42 20.01 28.84
N VAL A 147 22.55 20.19 28.15
CA VAL A 147 22.59 20.27 26.68
C VAL A 147 22.13 18.96 26.05
N LEU A 148 22.62 17.81 26.55
CA LEU A 148 22.21 16.49 26.08
C LEU A 148 20.71 16.25 26.34
N GLY A 149 20.21 16.63 27.52
CA GLY A 149 18.81 16.50 27.91
C GLY A 149 17.86 17.31 27.02
N VAL A 150 18.23 18.58 26.77
CA VAL A 150 17.48 19.44 25.84
C VAL A 150 17.52 18.87 24.41
N GLY A 151 18.68 18.43 23.94
CA GLY A 151 18.82 17.80 22.62
C GLY A 151 17.95 16.56 22.48
N ALA A 152 17.99 15.66 23.46
CA ALA A 152 17.14 14.45 23.46
C ALA A 152 15.65 14.80 23.52
N ALA A 153 15.25 15.79 24.30
CA ALA A 153 13.89 16.28 24.37
C ALA A 153 13.41 16.86 23.02
N VAL A 154 14.24 17.64 22.34
CA VAL A 154 13.94 18.17 21.00
C VAL A 154 13.75 17.05 20.00
N ILE A 155 14.60 16.01 20.02
CA ILE A 155 14.47 14.85 19.13
C ILE A 155 13.17 14.08 19.43
N ALA A 156 12.90 13.81 20.71
CA ALA A 156 11.71 13.07 21.14
C ALA A 156 10.41 13.81 20.77
N LEU A 157 10.32 15.10 21.09
CA LEU A 157 9.15 15.93 20.76
C LEU A 157 9.01 16.16 19.27
N GLY A 158 10.12 16.41 18.55
CA GLY A 158 10.12 16.57 17.11
C GLY A 158 9.68 15.30 16.35
N SER A 159 9.92 14.12 16.94
CA SER A 159 9.47 12.84 16.35
C SER A 159 8.00 12.50 16.60
N TRP A 160 7.29 13.24 17.46
CA TRP A 160 5.89 12.96 17.84
C TRP A 160 4.95 12.70 16.68
N PRO A 161 4.99 13.45 15.56
CA PRO A 161 4.14 13.20 14.39
C PRO A 161 4.36 11.82 13.76
N LEU A 162 5.60 11.28 13.83
CA LEU A 162 5.93 9.97 13.27
C LEU A 162 5.29 8.82 14.06
N TRP A 163 5.08 9.00 15.36
CA TRP A 163 4.50 8.00 16.27
C TRP A 163 2.97 8.04 16.31
N SER A 164 2.35 9.06 15.74
CA SER A 164 0.91 9.26 15.78
C SER A 164 0.12 8.10 15.17
N HIS A 165 0.69 7.39 14.19
CA HIS A 165 0.06 6.25 13.54
C HIS A 165 -0.13 5.02 14.46
N LEU A 166 0.67 4.88 15.51
CA LEU A 166 0.52 3.79 16.49
C LEU A 166 -0.70 4.00 17.39
N ARG A 167 -1.18 5.24 17.53
CA ARG A 167 -2.30 5.59 18.41
C ARG A 167 -3.62 5.72 17.67
N ARG A 168 -3.60 5.88 16.34
CA ARG A 168 -4.79 6.05 15.51
C ARG A 168 -4.99 4.81 14.67
N SER A 169 -6.00 4.03 15.02
CA SER A 169 -6.62 3.05 14.14
C SER A 169 -8.04 3.56 13.84
N PRO A 170 -8.23 4.56 12.97
CA PRO A 170 -9.55 4.94 12.57
C PRO A 170 -10.14 3.78 11.77
N ALA A 171 -11.06 3.06 12.35
CA ALA A 171 -11.87 2.04 11.69
C ALA A 171 -13.20 2.70 11.28
N ALA A 172 -13.13 3.66 10.36
CA ALA A 172 -14.34 4.17 9.72
C ALA A 172 -14.77 3.15 8.65
N PHE A 173 -15.54 2.15 9.07
CA PHE A 173 -16.17 1.23 8.14
C PHE A 173 -17.36 1.92 7.48
N PRO A 174 -17.46 1.93 6.14
CA PRO A 174 -18.63 2.47 5.47
C PRO A 174 -19.83 1.53 5.66
N ASP A 175 -20.87 2.00 6.33
CA ASP A 175 -22.07 1.21 6.66
C ASP A 175 -22.90 0.80 5.42
N HIS A 176 -22.68 1.48 4.28
CA HIS A 176 -23.50 1.33 3.06
C HIS A 176 -22.88 0.38 2.03
N VAL A 177 -21.70 -0.20 2.30
CA VAL A 177 -20.98 -1.04 1.35
C VAL A 177 -20.71 -2.42 1.94
N LYS A 178 -20.75 -3.45 1.11
CA LYS A 178 -20.42 -4.81 1.49
C LYS A 178 -18.97 -4.88 1.97
N VAL A 179 -18.75 -5.34 3.20
CA VAL A 179 -17.42 -5.62 3.76
C VAL A 179 -16.96 -6.98 3.23
N GLU A 180 -15.82 -7.01 2.55
CA GLU A 180 -15.18 -8.25 2.11
C GLU A 180 -14.16 -8.68 3.19
N GLY A 181 -14.46 -9.72 3.95
CA GLY A 181 -13.47 -10.35 4.83
C GLY A 181 -12.38 -11.06 4.03
N LEU A 182 -11.18 -11.16 4.60
CA LEU A 182 -10.04 -11.86 3.97
C LEU A 182 -10.43 -13.30 3.57
N ASP A 183 -11.17 -13.99 4.43
CA ASP A 183 -11.64 -15.36 4.17
C ASP A 183 -12.62 -15.44 2.99
N GLU A 184 -13.51 -14.46 2.82
CA GLU A 184 -14.42 -14.40 1.68
C GLU A 184 -13.68 -14.10 0.37
N THR A 185 -12.69 -13.20 0.39
CA THR A 185 -11.88 -12.88 -0.79
C THR A 185 -11.01 -14.06 -1.20
N LEU A 186 -10.43 -14.77 -0.26
CA LEU A 186 -9.68 -16.01 -0.51
C LEU A 186 -10.59 -17.13 -1.02
N ALA A 187 -11.78 -17.28 -0.46
CA ALA A 187 -12.77 -18.25 -0.94
C ALA A 187 -13.27 -17.92 -2.34
N ALA A 188 -13.49 -16.64 -2.65
CA ALA A 188 -13.88 -16.18 -3.99
C ALA A 188 -12.77 -16.42 -5.01
N ARG A 189 -11.50 -16.14 -4.68
CA ARG A 189 -10.34 -16.45 -5.53
C ARG A 189 -10.22 -17.95 -5.79
N ARG A 190 -10.29 -18.80 -4.76
CA ARG A 190 -10.24 -20.25 -4.91
C ARG A 190 -11.35 -20.78 -5.83
N ARG A 191 -12.57 -20.23 -5.73
CA ARG A 191 -13.68 -20.61 -6.62
C ARG A 191 -13.42 -20.23 -8.07
N THR A 192 -12.83 -19.05 -8.33
CA THR A 192 -12.48 -18.59 -9.67
C THR A 192 -11.37 -19.44 -10.28
N ASP A 193 -10.31 -19.71 -9.50
CA ASP A 193 -9.18 -20.54 -9.95
C ASP A 193 -9.63 -21.96 -10.23
N TYR A 194 -10.41 -22.58 -9.32
CA TYR A 194 -10.97 -23.92 -9.53
C TYR A 194 -11.92 -23.99 -10.73
N GLY A 195 -12.74 -22.95 -10.95
CA GLY A 195 -13.62 -22.85 -12.11
C GLY A 195 -12.87 -22.67 -13.42
N SER A 196 -11.75 -21.96 -13.44
CA SER A 196 -10.88 -21.81 -14.61
C SER A 196 -10.12 -23.10 -14.93
N ASP A 197 -9.65 -23.81 -13.91
CA ASP A 197 -8.95 -25.09 -14.08
C ASP A 197 -9.87 -26.20 -14.60
N LEU A 198 -11.13 -26.24 -14.14
CA LEU A 198 -12.13 -27.17 -14.68
C LEU A 198 -12.43 -26.89 -16.14
N ARG A 199 -12.58 -25.63 -16.55
CA ARG A 199 -12.82 -25.25 -17.95
C ARG A 199 -11.59 -25.53 -18.83
N ALA A 200 -10.37 -25.25 -18.33
CA ALA A 200 -9.12 -25.57 -19.02
C ALA A 200 -8.96 -27.08 -19.23
N ASN A 201 -9.30 -27.88 -18.20
CA ASN A 201 -9.20 -29.33 -18.24
C ASN A 201 -10.26 -29.97 -19.16
N ASP A 202 -11.46 -29.38 -19.26
CA ASP A 202 -12.53 -29.85 -20.14
C ASP A 202 -12.20 -29.54 -21.61
N THR A 203 -11.62 -28.37 -21.90
CA THR A 203 -11.13 -28.04 -23.25
C THR A 203 -9.93 -28.89 -23.66
N THR A 204 -9.09 -29.32 -22.72
CA THR A 204 -7.94 -30.21 -22.99
C THR A 204 -8.43 -31.64 -23.23
N LYS A 205 -9.41 -32.12 -22.46
CA LYS A 205 -10.03 -33.43 -22.66
C LYS A 205 -10.75 -33.53 -24.00
N GLY A 206 -11.44 -32.51 -24.46
CA GLY A 206 -12.05 -32.44 -25.79
C GLY A 206 -11.02 -32.46 -26.94
N ARG A 207 -9.78 -32.08 -26.68
CA ARG A 207 -8.70 -32.06 -27.69
C ARG A 207 -7.90 -33.36 -27.76
N THR A 208 -7.88 -34.16 -26.70
CA THR A 208 -7.09 -35.42 -26.64
C THR A 208 -7.87 -36.66 -27.17
N VAL A 209 -9.12 -36.52 -27.55
CA VAL A 209 -9.90 -37.64 -28.12
C VAL A 209 -9.85 -37.68 -29.64
N ARG A 210 -9.03 -36.90 -30.32
CA ARG A 210 -8.59 -37.22 -31.69
C ARG A 210 -7.35 -38.09 -31.61
N ASN A 211 -7.60 -39.36 -31.54
CA ASN A 211 -6.60 -40.44 -31.61
C ASN A 211 -5.79 -40.30 -32.91
N PRO A 212 -4.46 -40.00 -32.84
CA PRO A 212 -3.63 -39.90 -34.05
C PRO A 212 -3.46 -41.21 -34.78
N LEU A 213 -3.93 -42.32 -34.19
CA LEU A 213 -3.82 -43.66 -34.78
C LEU A 213 -4.99 -44.06 -35.64
N GLU A 214 -6.05 -43.26 -35.70
CA GLU A 214 -7.21 -43.58 -36.51
C GLU A 214 -7.07 -43.15 -37.98
N ASN A 215 -6.03 -42.40 -38.33
CA ASN A 215 -5.69 -41.99 -39.69
C ASN A 215 -4.44 -42.68 -40.26
N ALA A 216 -3.85 -43.63 -39.52
CA ALA A 216 -2.78 -44.45 -40.04
C ALA A 216 -3.35 -45.85 -40.37
N ASP A 217 -3.61 -46.04 -41.65
CA ASP A 217 -3.56 -47.36 -42.24
C ASP A 217 -4.86 -48.12 -42.48
N SER A 218 -5.71 -47.59 -43.31
CA SER A 218 -6.59 -48.46 -44.12
C SER A 218 -6.08 -48.66 -45.57
N SER A 219 -4.94 -48.07 -45.94
CA SER A 219 -4.40 -48.15 -47.31
C SER A 219 -3.21 -49.07 -47.48
N ARG A 220 -2.72 -49.76 -46.43
CA ARG A 220 -1.49 -50.57 -46.50
C ARG A 220 -1.67 -52.09 -46.59
N TRP A 221 -2.89 -52.59 -46.56
CA TRP A 221 -3.16 -54.04 -46.63
C TRP A 221 -4.03 -54.45 -47.86
N LYS A 222 -3.82 -53.78 -49.01
CA LYS A 222 -4.30 -54.32 -50.27
C LYS A 222 -3.11 -54.32 -51.27
N ARG A 223 -2.25 -55.32 -51.16
CA ARG A 223 -1.51 -56.00 -52.26
C ARG A 223 -1.17 -57.38 -51.81
#